data_16f1a430549635485a32a2a2f3bba09a
#
_entry.id   16f1a430549635485a32a2a2f3bba09a
#
_cell.length_a   1.000
_cell.length_b   1.000
_cell.length_c   1.000
_cell.angle_alpha   90.00
_cell.angle_beta   90.00
_cell.angle_gamma   90.00
#
_symmetry.space_group_name_H-M   'P 1'
#
loop_
_entity.id
_entity.type
_entity.pdbx_description
1 polymer ?
#
loop_
_entity_poly.entity_id
_entity_poly.type
_entity_poly.pdbx_seq_one_letter_code
_entity_poly.pdbx_strand_id
1 'polypeptide(L)' 'MRWNDLTRVEALSREAGPNQQDVLFLLHGRDGNGVAIAAALADQHGLPAQLQAHLPGFDVQQLEAARAATERARFVLWER' A
#
# COMPACT_ATOMS: atom_id res chain seq x y z
N MET A 1 12.57 -8.69 -0.11
CA MET A 1 11.84 -8.69 1.19
C MET A 1 10.89 -9.87 1.25
N ARG A 2 10.94 -10.60 2.33
CA ARG A 2 10.04 -11.75 2.52
C ARG A 2 8.79 -11.32 3.27
N TRP A 3 7.69 -12.05 3.05
CA TRP A 3 6.43 -11.76 3.74
C TRP A 3 6.58 -11.73 5.26
N ASN A 4 7.38 -12.64 5.81
CA ASN A 4 7.61 -12.72 7.25
C ASN A 4 8.42 -11.53 7.80
N ASP A 5 9.11 -10.82 6.95
CA ASP A 5 9.91 -9.66 7.35
C ASP A 5 9.09 -8.38 7.37
N LEU A 6 7.88 -8.40 6.80
CA LEU A 6 7.01 -7.24 6.82
C LEU A 6 6.46 -7.00 8.21
N THR A 7 6.49 -5.75 8.63
CA THR A 7 5.92 -5.32 9.91
C THR A 7 4.76 -4.37 9.72
N ARG A 8 4.69 -3.69 8.57
CA ARG A 8 3.65 -2.71 8.32
C ARG A 8 3.51 -2.49 6.82
N VAL A 9 2.28 -2.31 6.38
CA VAL A 9 1.98 -1.93 4.99
C VAL A 9 1.07 -0.71 5.04
N GLU A 10 1.45 0.32 4.30
CA GLU A 10 0.66 1.55 4.23
C GLU A 10 0.40 1.91 2.78
N ALA A 11 -0.66 2.68 2.55
CA ALA A 11 -0.88 3.34 1.27
C ALA A 11 -0.78 4.84 1.49
N LEU A 12 0.00 5.50 0.65
CA LEU A 12 0.14 6.95 0.68
C LEU A 12 -0.55 7.52 -0.55
N SER A 13 -1.62 8.27 -0.32
CA SER A 13 -2.27 9.03 -1.38
C SER A 13 -1.55 10.37 -1.51
N ARG A 14 -1.14 10.72 -2.73
CA ARG A 14 -0.51 11.99 -3.00
C ARG A 14 -1.41 12.83 -3.89
N GLU A 15 -1.28 14.14 -3.77
CA GLU A 15 -2.00 15.06 -4.63
C GLU A 15 -1.49 14.87 -6.05
N ALA A 16 -2.40 14.48 -6.94
CA ALA A 16 -2.09 14.30 -8.35
C ALA A 16 -2.88 15.31 -9.18
N GLY A 17 -2.43 15.54 -10.40
CA GLY A 17 -3.14 16.41 -11.33
C GLY A 17 -4.53 15.85 -11.65
N PRO A 18 -5.36 16.62 -12.34
CA PRO A 18 -6.71 16.18 -12.69
C PRO A 18 -6.65 14.86 -13.48
N ASN A 19 -7.54 13.94 -13.13
CA ASN A 19 -7.68 12.61 -13.75
C ASN A 19 -6.55 11.65 -13.44
N GLN A 20 -5.68 11.95 -12.46
CA GLN A 20 -4.64 11.00 -12.04
C GLN A 20 -4.76 10.72 -10.56
N GLN A 21 -4.71 9.43 -10.22
CA GLN A 21 -4.55 8.99 -8.85
C GLN A 21 -3.11 8.59 -8.65
N ASP A 22 -2.47 9.15 -7.65
CA ASP A 22 -1.10 8.82 -7.32
C ASP A 22 -1.07 8.20 -5.93
N VAL A 23 -1.05 6.87 -5.89
CA VAL A 23 -1.01 6.11 -4.65
C VAL A 23 0.27 5.29 -4.63
N LEU A 24 0.97 5.32 -3.50
CA LEU A 24 2.15 4.51 -3.27
C LEU A 24 1.86 3.49 -2.18
N PHE A 25 2.30 2.25 -2.41
CA PHE A 25 2.35 1.25 -1.34
C PHE A 25 3.69 1.38 -0.63
N LEU A 26 3.64 1.48 0.69
CA LEU A 26 4.83 1.56 1.53
C LEU A 26 4.94 0.27 2.33
N LEU A 27 5.97 -0.51 2.04
CA LEU A 27 6.21 -1.79 2.71
C LEU A 27 7.36 -1.60 3.68
N HIS A 28 7.09 -1.81 4.96
CA HIS A 28 8.09 -1.66 6.02
C HIS A 28 8.53 -3.02 6.53
N GLY A 29 9.85 -3.23 6.61
CA GLY A 29 10.44 -4.46 7.10
C GLY A 29 11.01 -4.31 8.51
N ARG A 30 11.37 -5.46 9.12
CA ARG A 30 11.89 -5.52 10.48
C ARG A 30 13.19 -4.75 10.67
N ASP A 31 13.99 -4.67 9.63
CA ASP A 31 15.31 -4.02 9.69
C ASP A 31 15.23 -2.51 9.51
N GLY A 32 14.04 -1.96 9.50
CA GLY A 32 13.84 -0.55 9.19
C GLY A 32 13.92 -0.25 7.70
N ASN A 33 14.11 -1.27 6.88
CA ASN A 33 14.09 -1.11 5.43
C ASN A 33 12.67 -0.90 4.95
N GLY A 34 12.50 -0.02 3.97
CA GLY A 34 11.21 0.24 3.38
C GLY A 34 11.30 0.27 1.88
N VAL A 35 10.22 -0.11 1.22
CA VAL A 35 10.10 -0.07 -0.23
C VAL A 35 8.83 0.69 -0.57
N ALA A 36 8.93 1.61 -1.51
CA ALA A 36 7.77 2.33 -2.04
C ALA A 36 7.50 1.84 -3.45
N ILE A 37 6.27 1.41 -3.70
CA ILE A 37 5.85 0.87 -5.00
C ILE A 37 4.64 1.65 -5.48
N ALA A 38 4.72 2.20 -6.69
CA ALA A 38 3.57 2.89 -7.28
C ALA A 38 2.42 1.91 -7.47
N ALA A 39 1.20 2.36 -7.18
CA ALA A 39 0.01 1.51 -7.26
C ALA A 39 -0.18 0.93 -8.67
N ALA A 40 0.09 1.70 -9.71
CA ALA A 40 -0.02 1.22 -11.08
C ALA A 40 0.89 0.01 -11.33
N LEU A 41 2.12 0.07 -10.83
CA LEU A 41 3.07 -1.04 -10.96
C LEU A 41 2.65 -2.22 -10.10
N ALA A 42 2.18 -1.95 -8.88
CA ALA A 42 1.69 -2.99 -8.00
C ALA A 42 0.50 -3.74 -8.60
N ASP A 43 -0.42 -3.01 -9.23
CA ASP A 43 -1.58 -3.61 -9.89
C ASP A 43 -1.15 -4.50 -11.06
N GLN A 44 -0.14 -4.09 -11.83
CA GLN A 44 0.37 -4.91 -12.93
C GLN A 44 0.90 -6.26 -12.46
N HIS A 45 1.46 -6.31 -11.27
CA HIS A 45 2.05 -7.52 -10.71
C HIS A 45 1.12 -8.27 -9.75
N GLY A 46 -0.11 -7.81 -9.60
CA GLY A 46 -1.07 -8.44 -8.71
C GLY A 46 -0.72 -8.34 -7.24
N LEU A 47 0.06 -7.33 -6.86
CA LEU A 47 0.52 -7.17 -5.49
C LEU A 47 -0.63 -7.03 -4.48
N PRO A 48 -1.70 -6.25 -4.73
CA PRO A 48 -2.78 -6.14 -3.75
C PRO A 48 -3.41 -7.49 -3.39
N ALA A 49 -3.61 -8.36 -4.38
CA ALA A 49 -4.14 -9.69 -4.12
C ALA A 49 -3.18 -10.54 -3.31
N GLN A 50 -1.88 -10.44 -3.58
CA GLN A 50 -0.86 -11.16 -2.82
C GLN A 50 -0.79 -10.66 -1.38
N LEU A 51 -0.90 -9.36 -1.15
CA LEU A 51 -0.91 -8.79 0.19
C LEU A 51 -2.10 -9.34 0.98
N GLN A 52 -3.28 -9.40 0.38
CA GLN A 52 -4.45 -9.96 1.03
C GLN A 52 -4.27 -11.43 1.36
N ALA A 53 -3.64 -12.20 0.48
CA ALA A 53 -3.44 -13.62 0.65
C ALA A 53 -2.41 -13.95 1.74
N HIS A 54 -1.36 -13.14 1.85
CA HIS A 54 -0.24 -13.42 2.74
C HIS A 54 -0.32 -12.71 4.09
N LEU A 55 -1.11 -11.64 4.20
CA LEU A 55 -1.18 -10.82 5.40
C LEU A 55 -2.58 -10.91 6.02
N PRO A 56 -2.76 -11.74 7.05
CA PRO A 56 -4.07 -11.85 7.69
C PRO A 56 -4.47 -10.52 8.33
N GLY A 57 -5.71 -10.11 8.12
CA GLY A 57 -6.21 -8.85 8.63
C GLY A 57 -5.89 -7.64 7.74
N PHE A 58 -5.41 -7.88 6.52
CA PHE A 58 -5.18 -6.79 5.56
C PHE A 58 -6.49 -6.03 5.33
N ASP A 59 -6.43 -4.70 5.45
CA ASP A 59 -7.62 -3.86 5.41
C ASP A 59 -7.91 -3.37 3.99
N VAL A 60 -8.78 -4.08 3.30
CA VAL A 60 -9.18 -3.74 1.93
C VAL A 60 -9.95 -2.43 1.89
N GLN A 61 -10.73 -2.12 2.93
CA GLN A 61 -11.50 -0.89 2.99
C GLN A 61 -10.59 0.33 3.04
N GLN A 62 -9.49 0.25 3.79
CA GLN A 62 -8.51 1.33 3.83
C GLN A 62 -7.80 1.49 2.47
N LEU A 63 -7.54 0.40 1.78
CA LEU A 63 -6.96 0.47 0.45
C LEU A 63 -7.91 1.18 -0.52
N GLU A 64 -9.21 0.86 -0.47
CA GLU A 64 -10.19 1.53 -1.31
C GLU A 64 -10.30 3.01 -0.95
N ALA A 65 -10.24 3.35 0.33
CA ALA A 65 -10.23 4.73 0.77
C ALA A 65 -9.02 5.50 0.23
N ALA A 66 -7.85 4.85 0.22
CA ALA A 66 -6.64 5.46 -0.32
C ALA A 66 -6.77 5.73 -1.82
N ARG A 67 -7.36 4.79 -2.55
CA ARG A 67 -7.56 4.95 -4.00
C ARG A 67 -8.59 6.03 -4.32
N ALA A 68 -9.56 6.25 -3.46
CA ALA A 68 -10.58 7.26 -3.63
C ALA A 68 -10.16 8.65 -3.13
N ALA A 69 -9.08 8.73 -2.37
CA ALA A 69 -8.64 9.98 -1.78
C ALA A 69 -8.14 10.95 -2.85
N THR A 70 -8.54 12.21 -2.72
CA THR A 70 -8.13 13.27 -3.64
C THR A 70 -7.05 14.16 -3.04
N GLU A 71 -6.74 13.96 -1.76
CA GLU A 71 -5.76 14.74 -1.03
C GLU A 71 -4.64 13.84 -0.53
N ARG A 72 -3.54 14.46 -0.15
CA ARG A 72 -2.43 13.73 0.44
C ARG A 72 -2.86 13.14 1.78
N ALA A 73 -2.79 11.83 1.90
CA ALA A 73 -3.18 11.13 3.13
C ALA A 73 -2.46 9.78 3.21
N ARG A 74 -2.31 9.30 4.42
CA ARG A 74 -1.67 8.01 4.68
C ARG A 74 -2.70 7.07 5.31
N PHE A 75 -2.75 5.85 4.79
CA PHE A 75 -3.67 4.82 5.26
C PHE A 75 -2.89 3.57 5.66
N VAL A 76 -3.10 3.08 6.88
CA VAL A 76 -2.49 1.83 7.31
C VAL A 76 -3.33 0.67 6.81
N LEU A 77 -2.74 -0.18 5.99
CA LEU A 77 -3.43 -1.33 5.40
C LEU A 77 -3.25 -2.59 6.24
N TRP A 78 -2.11 -2.71 6.88
CA TRP A 78 -1.78 -3.85 7.70
C TRP A 78 -0.63 -3.49 8.64
N GLU A 79 -0.69 -4.04 9.85
CA GLU A 79 0.36 -3.85 10.84
C GLU A 79 0.45 -5.11 11.69
N ARG A 80 1.66 -5.53 11.95
CA ARG A 80 1.91 -6.72 12.76
C ARG A 80 1.74 -6.42 14.24
#